data_c66e645e044df9321192f37de51295bf
#
_entry.id   c66e645e044df9321192f37de51295bf
#
_cell.length_a   1.000
_cell.length_b   1.000
_cell.length_c   1.000
_cell.angle_alpha   90.00
_cell.angle_beta   90.00
_cell.angle_gamma   90.00
#
_symmetry.space_group_name_H-M   'P 1'
#
loop_
_entity.id
_entity.type
_entity.pdbx_description
1 polymer ?
#
loop_
_entity_poly.entity_id
_entity_poly.type
_entity_poly.pdbx_seq_one_letter_code
_entity_poly.pdbx_strand_id
1 'polypeptide(L)'
;MRVWLAAVAGFMVLLFAGLAAAQVDVRESDAEMFPADVDYDPAVPTPEAFLGFKLGHEPVRHHQLVDYITRVAGMSDRLSLEVIGYTHERRPILFIVATSPSNHERLDEIRQRHIALSEAGGNRAVTDDMPIVNWVNYGVHGAESSGMDAALPFIYHLAAARGAEIDRILDTSVILVTAIFNPDGHAQRVAWFDAYGGKQRISDPAHIEHQFNWTFARTNHYWFDLNRDWFSQIHPESARALRIAQWLPQLVVDSHEMGANA
;
A
#
# COMPACT_ATOMS: atom_id res chain seq x y z
N MET A 1 -19.35 -52.23 31.28
CA MET A 1 -18.31 -51.20 31.44
C MET A 1 -17.48 -50.91 30.20
N ARG A 2 -17.03 -51.90 29.45
CA ARG A 2 -16.19 -51.70 28.25
C ARG A 2 -16.90 -51.01 27.06
N VAL A 3 -18.18 -51.22 26.85
CA VAL A 3 -18.96 -50.64 25.75
C VAL A 3 -19.23 -49.16 25.94
N TRP A 4 -19.40 -48.71 27.17
CA TRP A 4 -19.63 -47.28 27.51
C TRP A 4 -18.38 -46.44 27.36
N LEU A 5 -17.21 -46.97 27.67
CA LEU A 5 -15.92 -46.29 27.48
C LEU A 5 -15.58 -46.07 25.99
N ALA A 6 -15.94 -46.99 25.11
CA ALA A 6 -15.74 -46.84 23.66
C ALA A 6 -16.69 -45.77 23.06
N ALA A 7 -17.93 -45.68 23.54
CA ALA A 7 -18.88 -44.67 23.06
C ALA A 7 -18.50 -43.27 23.51
N VAL A 8 -17.99 -43.06 24.73
CA VAL A 8 -17.53 -41.76 25.24
C VAL A 8 -16.26 -41.34 24.54
N ALA A 9 -15.32 -42.24 24.27
CA ALA A 9 -14.09 -41.93 23.53
C ALA A 9 -14.39 -41.59 22.05
N GLY A 10 -15.33 -42.26 21.41
CA GLY A 10 -15.77 -41.96 20.03
C GLY A 10 -16.47 -40.58 19.93
N PHE A 11 -17.26 -40.21 20.93
CA PHE A 11 -17.93 -38.91 20.98
C PHE A 11 -16.96 -37.75 21.25
N MET A 12 -15.95 -37.96 22.10
CA MET A 12 -14.87 -36.98 22.31
C MET A 12 -14.02 -36.77 21.05
N VAL A 13 -13.68 -37.83 20.31
CA VAL A 13 -12.91 -37.70 19.08
C VAL A 13 -13.69 -36.98 17.98
N LEU A 14 -15.02 -37.19 17.91
CA LEU A 14 -15.89 -36.46 16.97
C LEU A 14 -16.06 -34.99 17.36
N LEU A 15 -16.07 -34.65 18.65
CA LEU A 15 -16.10 -33.26 19.13
C LEU A 15 -14.79 -32.52 18.82
N PHE A 16 -13.64 -33.18 18.96
CA PHE A 16 -12.35 -32.57 18.61
C PHE A 16 -12.14 -32.48 17.09
N ALA A 17 -12.63 -33.40 16.29
CA ALA A 17 -12.58 -33.31 14.83
C ALA A 17 -13.49 -32.19 14.28
N GLY A 18 -14.61 -31.89 14.95
CA GLY A 18 -15.49 -30.77 14.57
C GLY A 18 -14.97 -29.38 14.93
N LEU A 19 -14.06 -29.26 15.89
CA LEU A 19 -13.45 -28.00 16.30
C LEU A 19 -12.22 -27.61 15.46
N ALA A 20 -11.66 -28.54 14.67
CA ALA A 20 -10.53 -28.28 13.79
C ALA A 20 -10.93 -27.75 12.39
N ALA A 21 -12.23 -27.64 12.09
CA ALA A 21 -12.71 -27.39 10.72
C ALA A 21 -13.24 -25.97 10.48
N ALA A 22 -12.92 -24.99 11.31
CA ALA A 22 -13.38 -23.62 11.12
C ALA A 22 -12.22 -22.63 11.00
N GLN A 23 -11.18 -22.99 10.21
CA GLN A 23 -10.34 -21.96 9.59
C GLN A 23 -10.97 -21.60 8.24
N VAL A 24 -11.85 -20.62 8.23
CA VAL A 24 -12.22 -19.96 7.00
C VAL A 24 -11.05 -19.07 6.64
N ASP A 25 -10.17 -19.56 5.76
CA ASP A 25 -9.21 -18.71 5.07
C ASP A 25 -10.04 -17.83 4.12
N VAL A 26 -10.24 -16.59 4.48
CA VAL A 26 -11.18 -15.68 3.79
C VAL A 26 -10.63 -15.25 2.43
N ARG A 27 -9.37 -15.52 2.14
CA ARG A 27 -8.74 -15.25 0.83
C ARG A 27 -7.90 -16.42 0.37
N GLU A 28 -8.11 -16.83 -0.87
CA GLU A 28 -7.36 -17.96 -1.43
C GLU A 28 -5.97 -17.53 -1.93
N SER A 29 -5.85 -16.35 -2.58
CA SER A 29 -4.58 -15.86 -3.15
C SER A 29 -4.65 -14.37 -3.49
N ASP A 30 -3.49 -13.71 -3.66
CA ASP A 30 -3.37 -12.37 -4.24
C ASP A 30 -3.96 -12.29 -5.65
N ALA A 31 -4.05 -13.42 -6.37
CA ALA A 31 -4.63 -13.47 -7.71
C ALA A 31 -6.08 -12.96 -7.77
N GLU A 32 -6.82 -13.05 -6.66
CA GLU A 32 -8.18 -12.49 -6.57
C GLU A 32 -8.21 -10.96 -6.55
N MET A 33 -7.10 -10.31 -6.27
CA MET A 33 -6.97 -8.86 -6.29
C MET A 33 -6.76 -8.30 -7.70
N PHE A 34 -6.43 -9.17 -8.67
CA PHE A 34 -6.09 -8.75 -10.02
C PHE A 34 -7.25 -9.03 -10.98
N PRO A 35 -7.49 -8.14 -11.97
CA PRO A 35 -8.45 -8.41 -13.04
C PRO A 35 -8.12 -9.73 -13.76
N ALA A 36 -9.12 -10.60 -13.88
CA ALA A 36 -8.94 -11.96 -14.44
C ALA A 36 -8.65 -11.97 -15.95
N ASP A 37 -8.94 -10.87 -16.64
CA ASP A 37 -8.77 -10.66 -18.08
C ASP A 37 -7.49 -9.91 -18.45
N VAL A 38 -6.59 -9.69 -17.48
CA VAL A 38 -5.31 -9.02 -17.68
C VAL A 38 -4.18 -10.03 -17.59
N ASP A 39 -3.32 -10.04 -18.61
CA ASP A 39 -2.06 -10.78 -18.59
C ASP A 39 -0.99 -10.02 -17.81
N TYR A 40 -0.16 -10.74 -17.07
CA TYR A 40 0.94 -10.17 -16.28
C TYR A 40 2.28 -10.74 -16.72
N ASP A 41 3.34 -9.93 -16.59
CA ASP A 41 4.71 -10.39 -16.81
C ASP A 41 5.10 -11.43 -15.74
N PRO A 42 5.33 -12.70 -16.10
CA PRO A 42 5.67 -13.74 -15.13
C PRO A 42 7.07 -13.56 -14.52
N ALA A 43 7.91 -12.68 -15.06
CA ALA A 43 9.20 -12.37 -14.47
C ALA A 43 9.09 -11.48 -13.23
N VAL A 44 8.02 -10.66 -13.13
CA VAL A 44 7.78 -9.79 -11.98
C VAL A 44 7.02 -10.58 -10.91
N PRO A 45 7.57 -10.75 -9.69
CA PRO A 45 6.90 -11.52 -8.65
C PRO A 45 5.66 -10.79 -8.11
N THR A 46 4.58 -11.54 -7.89
CA THR A 46 3.42 -11.02 -7.14
C THR A 46 3.83 -10.70 -5.69
N PRO A 47 3.07 -9.85 -4.97
CA PRO A 47 3.34 -9.58 -3.56
C PRO A 47 3.40 -10.87 -2.72
N GLU A 48 2.43 -11.78 -2.86
CA GLU A 48 2.41 -13.07 -2.15
C GLU A 48 3.66 -13.92 -2.43
N ALA A 49 4.05 -14.03 -3.71
CA ALA A 49 5.22 -14.79 -4.10
C ALA A 49 6.53 -14.23 -3.52
N PHE A 50 6.62 -12.92 -3.35
CA PHE A 50 7.79 -12.24 -2.79
C PHE A 50 7.81 -12.30 -1.26
N LEU A 51 6.68 -12.02 -0.62
CA LEU A 51 6.56 -11.93 0.84
C LEU A 51 6.51 -13.31 1.52
N GLY A 52 6.02 -14.33 0.82
CA GLY A 52 5.83 -15.68 1.36
C GLY A 52 4.58 -15.83 2.23
N PHE A 53 3.70 -14.84 2.24
CA PHE A 53 2.40 -14.88 2.91
C PHE A 53 1.37 -14.06 2.11
N LYS A 54 0.08 -14.35 2.34
CA LYS A 54 -1.03 -13.68 1.66
C LYS A 54 -1.25 -12.28 2.22
N LEU A 55 -1.45 -11.31 1.35
CA LEU A 55 -1.81 -9.95 1.76
C LEU A 55 -3.09 -9.93 2.61
N GLY A 56 -3.06 -9.12 3.66
CA GLY A 56 -4.15 -9.02 4.64
C GLY A 56 -4.17 -10.12 5.71
N HIS A 57 -3.28 -11.14 5.64
CA HIS A 57 -3.07 -12.10 6.74
C HIS A 57 -2.34 -11.48 7.91
N GLU A 58 -1.35 -10.69 7.61
CA GLU A 58 -0.59 -9.89 8.57
C GLU A 58 -0.19 -8.57 7.88
N PRO A 59 -0.03 -7.47 8.61
CA PRO A 59 0.40 -6.22 8.00
C PRO A 59 1.82 -6.35 7.45
N VAL A 60 2.02 -5.87 6.23
CA VAL A 60 3.34 -5.85 5.59
C VAL A 60 4.27 -4.91 6.36
N ARG A 61 5.43 -5.37 6.76
CA ARG A 61 6.42 -4.57 7.49
C ARG A 61 7.10 -3.57 6.56
N HIS A 62 7.44 -2.40 7.07
CA HIS A 62 8.04 -1.35 6.26
C HIS A 62 9.25 -1.82 5.43
N HIS A 63 10.16 -2.61 6.00
CA HIS A 63 11.32 -3.13 5.25
C HIS A 63 10.90 -4.09 4.13
N GLN A 64 9.88 -4.94 4.34
CA GLN A 64 9.35 -5.85 3.32
C GLN A 64 8.73 -5.05 2.16
N LEU A 65 8.00 -3.98 2.48
CA LEU A 65 7.43 -3.07 1.50
C LEU A 65 8.55 -2.38 0.68
N VAL A 66 9.58 -1.87 1.34
CA VAL A 66 10.73 -1.23 0.68
C VAL A 66 11.45 -2.23 -0.24
N ASP A 67 11.71 -3.44 0.24
CA ASP A 67 12.41 -4.49 -0.51
C ASP A 67 11.60 -4.93 -1.73
N TYR A 68 10.28 -5.14 -1.56
CA TYR A 68 9.39 -5.49 -2.66
C TYR A 68 9.34 -4.40 -3.74
N ILE A 69 9.08 -3.16 -3.34
CA ILE A 69 8.99 -2.03 -4.29
C ILE A 69 10.32 -1.84 -5.02
N THR A 70 11.44 -1.93 -4.31
CA THR A 70 12.77 -1.84 -4.92
C THR A 70 12.99 -2.94 -5.95
N ARG A 71 12.58 -4.16 -5.62
CA ARG A 71 12.67 -5.30 -6.54
C ARG A 71 11.83 -5.09 -7.79
N VAL A 72 10.56 -4.72 -7.64
CA VAL A 72 9.63 -4.55 -8.77
C VAL A 72 10.04 -3.36 -9.65
N ALA A 73 10.43 -2.23 -9.04
CA ALA A 73 10.92 -1.08 -9.79
C ALA A 73 12.19 -1.38 -10.60
N GLY A 74 13.07 -2.25 -10.09
CA GLY A 74 14.25 -2.70 -10.82
C GLY A 74 13.97 -3.69 -11.96
N MET A 75 12.73 -4.17 -12.09
CA MET A 75 12.32 -5.14 -13.12
C MET A 75 11.40 -4.57 -14.19
N SER A 76 10.97 -3.33 -14.05
CA SER A 76 10.03 -2.68 -14.98
C SER A 76 10.55 -1.32 -15.42
N ASP A 77 10.60 -1.08 -16.72
CA ASP A 77 10.93 0.23 -17.31
C ASP A 77 9.79 1.25 -17.21
N ARG A 78 8.63 0.82 -16.68
CA ARG A 78 7.46 1.66 -16.40
C ARG A 78 7.55 2.36 -15.04
N LEU A 79 8.49 1.96 -14.17
CA LEU A 79 8.62 2.49 -12.82
C LEU A 79 9.98 3.16 -12.63
N SER A 80 9.97 4.31 -11.96
CA SER A 80 11.16 4.85 -11.31
C SER A 80 10.93 4.97 -9.82
N LEU A 81 11.98 4.76 -9.02
CA LEU A 81 11.95 4.79 -7.57
C LEU A 81 13.02 5.75 -7.04
N GLU A 82 12.62 6.61 -6.13
CA GLU A 82 13.52 7.51 -5.42
C GLU A 82 13.27 7.46 -3.91
N VAL A 83 14.33 7.53 -3.10
CA VAL A 83 14.24 7.83 -1.67
C VAL A 83 14.26 9.34 -1.51
N ILE A 84 13.08 9.95 -1.25
CA ILE A 84 12.96 11.42 -1.15
C ILE A 84 13.32 11.96 0.23
N GLY A 85 13.62 11.12 1.18
CA GLY A 85 14.06 11.47 2.52
C GLY A 85 13.85 10.35 3.52
N TYR A 86 13.93 10.72 4.79
CA TYR A 86 13.81 9.80 5.91
C TYR A 86 12.90 10.39 6.97
N THR A 87 12.15 9.52 7.67
CA THR A 87 11.35 9.87 8.83
C THR A 87 12.22 10.23 10.04
N HIS A 88 11.58 10.61 11.14
CA HIS A 88 12.28 10.82 12.43
C HIS A 88 13.02 9.57 12.91
N GLU A 89 12.46 8.38 12.67
CA GLU A 89 13.11 7.09 13.03
C GLU A 89 14.02 6.54 11.92
N ARG A 90 14.40 7.38 10.95
CA ARG A 90 15.35 7.03 9.87
C ARG A 90 14.84 5.99 8.88
N ARG A 91 13.53 5.81 8.75
CA ARG A 91 12.95 4.97 7.69
C ARG A 91 12.90 5.74 6.38
N PRO A 92 13.28 5.12 5.25
CA PRO A 92 13.20 5.78 3.95
C PRO A 92 11.75 6.07 3.55
N ILE A 93 11.54 7.25 2.97
CA ILE A 93 10.27 7.64 2.34
C ILE A 93 10.44 7.45 0.85
N LEU A 94 9.65 6.53 0.29
CA LEU A 94 9.72 6.16 -1.11
C LEU A 94 8.81 7.04 -1.96
N PHE A 95 9.30 7.41 -3.12
CA PHE A 95 8.56 8.07 -4.18
C PHE A 95 8.68 7.26 -5.46
N ILE A 96 7.55 6.81 -5.98
CA ILE A 96 7.46 6.02 -7.19
C ILE A 96 6.78 6.86 -8.27
N VAL A 97 7.32 6.83 -9.47
CA VAL A 97 6.69 7.38 -10.68
C VAL A 97 6.40 6.22 -11.61
N ALA A 98 5.13 6.01 -11.95
CA ALA A 98 4.70 5.02 -12.92
C ALA A 98 4.15 5.73 -14.16
N THR A 99 4.70 5.42 -15.33
CA THR A 99 4.29 5.94 -16.62
C THR A 99 4.91 5.08 -17.72
N SER A 100 4.64 5.37 -18.99
CA SER A 100 5.30 4.66 -20.09
C SER A 100 6.79 4.99 -20.19
N PRO A 101 7.62 4.10 -20.76
CA PRO A 101 9.04 4.36 -20.97
C PRO A 101 9.29 5.67 -21.76
N SER A 102 8.47 5.96 -22.75
CA SER A 102 8.58 7.20 -23.54
C SER A 102 8.32 8.46 -22.73
N ASN A 103 7.42 8.39 -21.74
CA ASN A 103 7.18 9.49 -20.80
C ASN A 103 8.31 9.62 -19.79
N HIS A 104 8.93 8.50 -19.35
CA HIS A 104 10.10 8.55 -18.48
C HIS A 104 11.25 9.35 -19.08
N GLU A 105 11.48 9.26 -20.41
CA GLU A 105 12.53 10.01 -21.12
C GLU A 105 12.30 11.53 -21.08
N ARG A 106 11.06 11.99 -20.83
CA ARG A 106 10.67 13.42 -20.85
C ARG A 106 9.93 13.91 -19.61
N LEU A 107 10.11 13.24 -18.47
CA LEU A 107 9.41 13.57 -17.22
C LEU A 107 9.58 15.05 -16.82
N ASP A 108 10.77 15.62 -16.95
CA ASP A 108 11.01 17.02 -16.62
C ASP A 108 10.26 17.96 -17.56
N GLU A 109 10.19 17.67 -18.85
CA GLU A 109 9.38 18.43 -19.81
C GLU A 109 7.89 18.39 -19.41
N ILE A 110 7.35 17.19 -19.14
CA ILE A 110 5.97 17.01 -18.72
C ILE A 110 5.70 17.86 -17.48
N ARG A 111 6.56 17.79 -16.46
CA ARG A 111 6.41 18.56 -15.23
C ARG A 111 6.44 20.07 -15.48
N GLN A 112 7.39 20.58 -16.29
CA GLN A 112 7.47 21.99 -16.62
C GLN A 112 6.25 22.50 -17.38
N ARG A 113 5.68 21.70 -18.28
CA ARG A 113 4.45 22.03 -18.99
C ARG A 113 3.26 22.16 -18.00
N HIS A 114 3.13 21.24 -17.01
CA HIS A 114 2.11 21.34 -15.95
C HIS A 114 2.27 22.62 -15.12
N ILE A 115 3.50 22.97 -14.72
CA ILE A 115 3.80 24.20 -14.00
C ILE A 115 3.37 25.43 -14.83
N ALA A 116 3.74 25.46 -16.11
CA ALA A 116 3.40 26.56 -17.00
C ALA A 116 1.91 26.76 -17.21
N LEU A 117 1.10 25.68 -17.15
CA LEU A 117 -0.36 25.78 -17.21
C LEU A 117 -0.97 26.46 -15.98
N SER A 118 -0.31 26.38 -14.83
CA SER A 118 -0.77 26.99 -13.57
C SER A 118 -0.40 28.47 -13.42
N GLU A 119 0.50 28.96 -14.26
CA GLU A 119 0.93 30.36 -14.23
C GLU A 119 -0.13 31.31 -14.84
N ALA A 120 -0.18 32.53 -14.35
CA ALA A 120 -1.06 33.56 -14.88
C ALA A 120 -0.68 33.91 -16.34
N GLY A 121 -1.61 33.69 -17.28
CA GLY A 121 -1.37 33.86 -18.70
C GLY A 121 -0.75 32.65 -19.40
N GLY A 122 -0.64 31.52 -18.73
CA GLY A 122 -0.16 30.25 -19.29
C GLY A 122 -0.94 29.85 -20.55
N ASN A 123 -0.23 29.32 -21.53
CA ASN A 123 -0.83 28.88 -22.79
C ASN A 123 -1.63 27.60 -22.60
N ARG A 124 -2.95 27.70 -22.53
CA ARG A 124 -3.88 26.58 -22.40
C ARG A 124 -4.15 25.82 -23.73
N ALA A 125 -3.53 26.27 -24.83
CA ALA A 125 -3.88 25.74 -26.15
C ALA A 125 -3.17 24.43 -26.52
N VAL A 126 -2.28 23.87 -25.65
CA VAL A 126 -1.47 22.71 -25.97
C VAL A 126 -1.56 21.69 -24.84
N THR A 127 -2.74 21.08 -24.68
CA THR A 127 -2.97 20.08 -23.62
C THR A 127 -3.27 18.68 -24.17
N ASP A 128 -3.60 18.56 -25.47
CA ASP A 128 -4.13 17.32 -26.04
C ASP A 128 -3.13 16.15 -26.03
N ASP A 129 -1.84 16.43 -25.98
CA ASP A 129 -0.74 15.46 -25.93
C ASP A 129 -0.05 15.38 -24.56
N MET A 130 -0.58 16.07 -23.55
CA MET A 130 -0.01 16.06 -22.21
C MET A 130 -0.58 14.92 -21.37
N PRO A 131 0.29 14.04 -20.83
CA PRO A 131 -0.14 13.09 -19.82
C PRO A 131 -0.70 13.83 -18.59
N ILE A 132 -1.81 13.31 -18.03
CA ILE A 132 -2.32 13.80 -16.75
C ILE A 132 -1.39 13.33 -15.61
N VAL A 133 -1.27 14.14 -14.56
CA VAL A 133 -0.51 13.77 -13.36
C VAL A 133 -1.48 13.43 -12.25
N ASN A 134 -1.40 12.20 -11.76
CA ASN A 134 -2.19 11.70 -10.65
C ASN A 134 -1.28 11.36 -9.48
N TRP A 135 -1.71 11.63 -8.26
CA TRP A 135 -0.99 11.20 -7.06
C TRP A 135 -1.86 10.28 -6.22
N VAL A 136 -1.37 9.05 -6.01
CA VAL A 136 -1.99 8.04 -5.14
C VAL A 136 -1.14 7.92 -3.88
N ASN A 137 -1.72 8.29 -2.75
CA ASN A 137 -1.06 8.34 -1.46
C ASN A 137 -1.69 7.35 -0.48
N TYR A 138 -0.84 6.60 0.20
CA TYR A 138 -1.23 5.60 1.19
C TYR A 138 -0.56 5.86 2.53
N GLY A 139 -1.26 5.55 3.61
CA GLY A 139 -0.69 5.43 4.94
C GLY A 139 -0.25 6.74 5.59
N VAL A 140 -1.00 7.84 5.42
CA VAL A 140 -0.82 9.06 6.23
C VAL A 140 -0.99 8.74 7.71
N HIS A 141 -1.92 7.84 8.02
CA HIS A 141 -2.03 7.27 9.35
C HIS A 141 -1.47 5.84 9.37
N GLY A 142 -0.44 5.64 10.17
CA GLY A 142 0.25 4.34 10.22
C GLY A 142 -0.60 3.18 10.78
N ALA A 143 -1.67 3.50 11.53
CA ALA A 143 -2.61 2.52 12.04
C ALA A 143 -3.47 1.86 10.96
N GLU A 144 -3.64 2.52 9.82
CA GLU A 144 -4.54 2.17 8.71
C GLU A 144 -3.81 1.27 7.72
N SER A 145 -3.46 0.05 8.16
CA SER A 145 -2.51 -0.82 7.46
C SER A 145 -2.98 -1.37 6.12
N SER A 146 -4.30 -1.49 5.89
CA SER A 146 -4.83 -2.06 4.64
C SER A 146 -4.48 -1.24 3.40
N GLY A 147 -4.36 0.09 3.54
CA GLY A 147 -3.93 0.97 2.44
C GLY A 147 -2.50 0.67 2.00
N MET A 148 -1.59 0.46 2.95
CA MET A 148 -0.19 0.14 2.65
C MET A 148 -0.03 -1.24 2.05
N ASP A 149 -0.81 -2.22 2.52
CA ASP A 149 -0.86 -3.55 1.94
C ASP A 149 -1.41 -3.48 0.50
N ALA A 150 -2.44 -2.65 0.25
CA ALA A 150 -3.03 -2.45 -1.07
C ALA A 150 -2.11 -1.71 -2.07
N ALA A 151 -1.13 -0.94 -1.58
CA ALA A 151 -0.15 -0.30 -2.45
C ALA A 151 0.70 -1.31 -3.23
N LEU A 152 0.96 -2.49 -2.66
CA LEU A 152 1.81 -3.50 -3.31
C LEU A 152 1.15 -4.11 -4.56
N PRO A 153 -0.09 -4.63 -4.54
CA PRO A 153 -0.75 -5.12 -5.74
C PRO A 153 -1.01 -4.00 -6.75
N PHE A 154 -1.24 -2.75 -6.32
CA PHE A 154 -1.36 -1.62 -7.22
C PHE A 154 -0.05 -1.35 -7.97
N ILE A 155 1.08 -1.30 -7.28
CA ILE A 155 2.41 -1.13 -7.91
C ILE A 155 2.75 -2.31 -8.81
N TYR A 156 2.44 -3.54 -8.40
CA TYR A 156 2.59 -4.73 -9.23
C TYR A 156 1.80 -4.62 -10.54
N HIS A 157 0.53 -4.20 -10.45
CA HIS A 157 -0.30 -4.01 -11.64
C HIS A 157 0.30 -2.99 -12.61
N LEU A 158 0.76 -1.84 -12.12
CA LEU A 158 1.41 -0.82 -12.97
C LEU A 158 2.70 -1.34 -13.62
N ALA A 159 3.45 -2.17 -12.91
CA ALA A 159 4.72 -2.71 -13.38
C ALA A 159 4.57 -3.86 -14.37
N ALA A 160 3.66 -4.79 -14.09
CA ALA A 160 3.62 -6.11 -14.70
C ALA A 160 2.42 -6.35 -15.63
N ALA A 161 1.33 -5.60 -15.52
CA ALA A 161 0.16 -5.78 -16.38
C ALA A 161 0.52 -5.49 -17.85
N ARG A 162 -0.06 -6.29 -18.76
CA ARG A 162 0.16 -6.21 -20.21
C ARG A 162 -1.14 -5.98 -20.95
N GLY A 163 -1.05 -5.32 -22.10
CA GLY A 163 -2.18 -5.11 -23.01
C GLY A 163 -2.48 -3.63 -23.26
N ALA A 164 -3.28 -3.38 -24.29
CA ALA A 164 -3.51 -2.05 -24.84
C ALA A 164 -4.12 -1.06 -23.82
N GLU A 165 -4.88 -1.55 -22.85
CA GLU A 165 -5.52 -0.68 -21.86
C GLU A 165 -4.48 -0.09 -20.88
N ILE A 166 -3.64 -0.93 -20.27
CA ILE A 166 -2.60 -0.45 -19.37
C ILE A 166 -1.56 0.39 -20.10
N ASP A 167 -1.20 0.00 -21.34
CA ASP A 167 -0.27 0.78 -22.15
C ASP A 167 -0.83 2.19 -22.42
N ARG A 168 -2.12 2.30 -22.79
CA ARG A 168 -2.80 3.59 -22.97
C ARG A 168 -2.83 4.40 -21.67
N ILE A 169 -3.13 3.77 -20.53
CA ILE A 169 -3.15 4.46 -19.23
C ILE A 169 -1.78 5.06 -18.94
N LEU A 170 -0.71 4.29 -19.11
CA LEU A 170 0.65 4.74 -18.83
C LEU A 170 1.15 5.77 -19.86
N ASP A 171 0.74 5.67 -21.11
CA ASP A 171 1.07 6.68 -22.13
C ASP A 171 0.40 8.03 -21.87
N THR A 172 -0.81 8.01 -21.33
CA THR A 172 -1.61 9.24 -21.08
C THR A 172 -1.54 9.74 -19.64
N SER A 173 -0.76 9.08 -18.78
CA SER A 173 -0.67 9.44 -17.36
C SER A 173 0.74 9.35 -16.81
N VAL A 174 1.04 10.22 -15.86
CA VAL A 174 2.13 10.09 -14.89
C VAL A 174 1.50 9.83 -13.52
N ILE A 175 1.68 8.63 -12.99
CA ILE A 175 1.09 8.21 -11.71
C ILE A 175 2.18 8.27 -10.65
N LEU A 176 2.05 9.20 -9.74
CA LEU A 176 2.91 9.38 -8.58
C LEU A 176 2.37 8.52 -7.45
N VAL A 177 3.20 7.69 -6.82
CA VAL A 177 2.76 6.81 -5.73
C VAL A 177 3.61 7.02 -4.49
N THR A 178 2.94 7.26 -3.36
CA THR A 178 3.51 7.16 -2.02
C THR A 178 2.93 5.92 -1.35
N ALA A 179 3.69 4.83 -1.31
CA ALA A 179 3.19 3.56 -0.78
C ALA A 179 3.00 3.56 0.75
N ILE A 180 3.75 4.41 1.45
CA ILE A 180 3.65 4.59 2.89
C ILE A 180 4.15 5.99 3.28
N PHE A 181 3.24 6.83 3.74
CA PHE A 181 3.54 8.21 4.12
C PHE A 181 4.07 8.30 5.56
N ASN A 182 3.57 7.46 6.47
CA ASN A 182 3.91 7.43 7.89
C ASN A 182 4.51 6.07 8.31
N PRO A 183 5.75 5.77 7.93
CA PRO A 183 6.39 4.50 8.29
C PRO A 183 6.57 4.31 9.80
N ASP A 184 6.73 5.40 10.57
CA ASP A 184 6.96 5.34 12.01
C ASP A 184 5.70 4.92 12.77
N GLY A 185 4.56 5.53 12.42
CA GLY A 185 3.26 5.11 12.96
C GLY A 185 2.90 3.67 12.55
N HIS A 186 3.18 3.31 11.29
CA HIS A 186 2.95 1.95 10.83
C HIS A 186 3.78 0.91 11.60
N ALA A 187 5.04 1.21 11.92
CA ALA A 187 5.86 0.33 12.72
C ALA A 187 5.26 0.05 14.10
N GLN A 188 4.56 1.02 14.70
CA GLN A 188 3.84 0.82 15.96
C GLN A 188 2.64 -0.13 15.80
N ARG A 189 1.90 -0.03 14.68
CA ARG A 189 0.81 -0.96 14.38
C ARG A 189 1.33 -2.38 14.18
N VAL A 190 2.41 -2.53 13.44
CA VAL A 190 3.06 -3.83 13.21
C VAL A 190 3.58 -4.42 14.52
N ALA A 191 4.26 -3.63 15.36
CA ALA A 191 4.76 -4.09 16.64
C ALA A 191 3.65 -4.59 17.57
N TRP A 192 2.49 -3.93 17.58
CA TRP A 192 1.33 -4.41 18.32
C TRP A 192 0.81 -5.73 17.75
N PHE A 193 0.70 -5.83 16.45
CA PHE A 193 0.31 -7.06 15.79
C PHE A 193 1.26 -8.21 16.09
N ASP A 194 2.57 -7.99 15.99
CA ASP A 194 3.60 -8.99 16.29
C ASP A 194 3.55 -9.46 17.76
N ALA A 195 3.16 -8.56 18.67
CA ALA A 195 3.06 -8.89 20.10
C ALA A 195 1.78 -9.68 20.47
N TYR A 196 0.66 -9.40 19.80
CA TYR A 196 -0.65 -9.88 20.22
C TYR A 196 -1.43 -10.61 19.13
N GLY A 197 -1.03 -10.53 17.88
CA GLY A 197 -1.64 -11.28 16.78
C GLY A 197 -1.31 -12.76 16.86
N GLY A 198 -2.34 -13.61 16.79
CA GLY A 198 -2.20 -15.07 16.77
C GLY A 198 -2.06 -15.63 15.36
N LYS A 199 -1.66 -16.92 15.26
CA LYS A 199 -1.72 -17.66 13.98
C LYS A 199 -3.14 -17.79 13.44
N GLN A 200 -4.13 -17.80 14.32
CA GLN A 200 -5.55 -17.77 13.97
C GLN A 200 -6.09 -16.37 14.17
N ARG A 201 -6.79 -15.86 13.17
CA ARG A 201 -7.47 -14.57 13.29
C ARG A 201 -8.66 -14.71 14.23
N ILE A 202 -8.76 -13.78 15.15
CA ILE A 202 -9.83 -13.75 16.15
C ILE A 202 -10.73 -12.57 15.78
N SER A 203 -11.99 -12.86 15.45
CA SER A 203 -12.98 -11.84 15.06
C SER A 203 -13.62 -11.12 16.26
N ASP A 204 -13.34 -11.55 17.48
CA ASP A 204 -13.87 -10.89 18.68
C ASP A 204 -13.23 -9.50 18.82
N PRO A 205 -13.99 -8.40 18.72
CA PRO A 205 -13.46 -7.04 18.84
C PRO A 205 -12.89 -6.74 20.23
N ALA A 206 -13.24 -7.52 21.27
CA ALA A 206 -12.65 -7.40 22.60
C ALA A 206 -11.28 -8.07 22.73
N HIS A 207 -10.84 -8.84 21.74
CA HIS A 207 -9.53 -9.46 21.77
C HIS A 207 -8.41 -8.40 21.74
N ILE A 208 -7.34 -8.64 22.47
CA ILE A 208 -6.24 -7.69 22.62
C ILE A 208 -5.60 -7.25 21.30
N GLU A 209 -5.62 -8.10 20.27
CA GLU A 209 -5.16 -7.77 18.93
C GLU A 209 -5.84 -6.51 18.37
N HIS A 210 -7.14 -6.33 18.68
CA HIS A 210 -7.96 -5.21 18.23
C HIS A 210 -7.95 -4.00 19.18
N GLN A 211 -7.31 -4.13 20.34
CA GLN A 211 -7.27 -3.10 21.40
C GLN A 211 -6.00 -2.24 21.35
N PHE A 212 -5.37 -2.10 20.18
CA PHE A 212 -4.18 -1.27 20.06
C PHE A 212 -4.47 0.21 20.31
N ASN A 213 -3.48 0.93 20.81
CA ASN A 213 -3.61 2.36 21.01
C ASN A 213 -3.62 3.06 19.64
N TRP A 214 -4.82 3.35 19.15
CA TRP A 214 -5.05 3.97 17.85
C TRP A 214 -4.25 5.26 17.67
N THR A 215 -4.28 6.15 18.66
CA THR A 215 -3.59 7.43 18.60
C THR A 215 -2.09 7.27 18.38
N PHE A 216 -1.48 6.29 19.06
CA PHE A 216 -0.05 6.02 18.99
C PHE A 216 0.38 5.55 17.58
N ALA A 217 -0.33 4.60 17.00
CA ALA A 217 -0.02 4.08 15.67
C ALA A 217 -0.53 5.00 14.55
N ARG A 218 -1.56 5.82 14.80
CA ARG A 218 -2.07 6.80 13.86
C ARG A 218 -1.05 7.90 13.55
N THR A 219 -0.37 8.39 14.59
CA THR A 219 0.53 9.54 14.57
C THR A 219 1.95 9.14 14.15
N ASN A 220 2.81 10.14 13.91
CA ASN A 220 4.23 9.92 13.67
C ASN A 220 5.00 9.67 14.98
N HIS A 221 6.34 9.60 14.92
CA HIS A 221 7.22 9.42 16.08
C HIS A 221 6.91 10.38 17.24
N TYR A 222 6.56 11.63 16.95
CA TYR A 222 6.30 12.67 17.97
C TYR A 222 4.82 12.80 18.33
N TRP A 223 4.00 11.80 18.03
CA TRP A 223 2.57 11.78 18.30
C TRP A 223 1.82 12.91 17.61
N PHE A 224 2.31 13.32 16.45
CA PHE A 224 1.67 14.33 15.63
C PHE A 224 0.88 13.68 14.49
N ASP A 225 -0.37 14.08 14.31
CA ASP A 225 -1.21 13.63 13.21
C ASP A 225 -0.74 14.28 11.89
N LEU A 226 -0.08 13.51 11.02
CA LEU A 226 0.43 14.00 9.75
C LEU A 226 -0.68 14.52 8.81
N ASN A 227 -1.93 14.09 9.01
CA ASN A 227 -3.08 14.64 8.28
C ASN A 227 -3.48 16.04 8.78
N ARG A 228 -2.71 16.63 9.70
CA ARG A 228 -2.78 18.04 10.13
C ARG A 228 -1.55 18.84 9.73
N ASP A 229 -0.61 18.23 9.02
CA ASP A 229 0.66 18.86 8.66
C ASP A 229 0.79 19.23 7.17
N TRP A 230 -0.26 19.03 6.39
CA TRP A 230 -0.26 19.33 4.95
C TRP A 230 0.07 20.81 4.64
N PHE A 231 -0.37 21.71 5.50
CA PHE A 231 -0.14 23.14 5.35
C PHE A 231 1.17 23.60 5.99
N SER A 232 1.41 23.19 7.26
CA SER A 232 2.54 23.67 8.06
C SER A 232 3.86 22.98 7.69
N GLN A 233 3.81 21.72 7.26
CA GLN A 233 4.94 20.93 6.79
C GLN A 233 6.14 20.90 7.75
N ILE A 234 5.83 20.77 9.04
CA ILE A 234 6.83 20.81 10.12
C ILE A 234 7.63 19.51 10.20
N HIS A 235 6.95 18.39 9.89
CA HIS A 235 7.56 17.06 9.97
C HIS A 235 8.24 16.66 8.65
N PRO A 236 9.32 15.86 8.70
CA PRO A 236 10.05 15.45 7.50
C PRO A 236 9.17 14.70 6.50
N GLU A 237 8.18 13.93 6.97
CA GLU A 237 7.24 13.22 6.11
C GLU A 237 6.43 14.19 5.24
N SER A 238 5.81 15.19 5.85
CA SER A 238 5.00 16.20 5.17
C SER A 238 5.85 17.12 4.29
N ALA A 239 7.04 17.51 4.77
CA ALA A 239 7.98 18.31 3.97
C ALA A 239 8.45 17.58 2.69
N ARG A 240 8.51 16.24 2.71
CA ARG A 240 8.82 15.43 1.51
C ARG A 240 7.63 15.35 0.56
N ALA A 241 6.40 15.33 1.07
CA ALA A 241 5.19 15.38 0.23
C ALA A 241 5.11 16.66 -0.63
N LEU A 242 5.66 17.77 -0.17
CA LEU A 242 5.76 19.00 -0.97
C LEU A 242 6.48 18.75 -2.30
N ARG A 243 7.51 17.89 -2.32
CA ARG A 243 8.22 17.54 -3.55
C ARG A 243 7.29 16.87 -4.57
N ILE A 244 6.34 16.07 -4.10
CA ILE A 244 5.33 15.43 -4.94
C ILE A 244 4.29 16.47 -5.39
N ALA A 245 3.84 17.31 -4.47
CA ALA A 245 2.91 18.39 -4.80
C ALA A 245 3.43 19.39 -5.84
N GLN A 246 4.75 19.53 -5.97
CA GLN A 246 5.39 20.34 -7.03
C GLN A 246 5.14 19.82 -8.46
N TRP A 247 4.60 18.61 -8.62
CA TRP A 247 4.12 18.10 -9.89
C TRP A 247 2.77 18.66 -10.30
N LEU A 248 2.07 19.36 -9.40
CA LEU A 248 0.72 19.90 -9.59
C LEU A 248 -0.27 18.84 -10.10
N PRO A 249 -0.45 17.73 -9.37
CA PRO A 249 -1.32 16.64 -9.82
C PRO A 249 -2.76 17.14 -10.01
N GLN A 250 -3.41 16.69 -11.11
CA GLN A 250 -4.81 16.99 -11.38
C GLN A 250 -5.76 16.19 -10.50
N LEU A 251 -5.31 15.01 -10.06
CA LEU A 251 -6.06 14.16 -9.14
C LEU A 251 -5.13 13.72 -8.00
N VAL A 252 -5.63 13.84 -6.77
CA VAL A 252 -4.99 13.28 -5.58
C VAL A 252 -5.96 12.30 -4.92
N VAL A 253 -5.50 11.08 -4.73
CA VAL A 253 -6.20 10.04 -3.97
C VAL A 253 -5.44 9.84 -2.67
N ASP A 254 -6.06 10.13 -1.54
CA ASP A 254 -5.49 9.91 -0.21
C ASP A 254 -6.28 8.81 0.49
N SER A 255 -5.66 7.64 0.62
CA SER A 255 -6.31 6.42 1.11
C SER A 255 -6.27 6.36 2.63
N HIS A 256 -7.46 6.28 3.23
CA HIS A 256 -7.68 6.17 4.67
C HIS A 256 -8.58 5.02 5.04
N GLU A 257 -8.49 4.57 6.29
CA GLU A 257 -9.47 3.70 6.92
C GLU A 257 -10.33 4.49 7.91
N MET A 258 -11.60 4.10 8.01
CA MET A 258 -12.50 4.62 9.04
C MET A 258 -12.67 3.57 10.15
N GLY A 259 -12.81 4.02 11.39
CA GLY A 259 -13.13 3.13 12.50
C GLY A 259 -14.50 2.47 12.32
N ALA A 260 -14.62 1.23 12.82
CA ALA A 260 -15.87 0.46 12.73
C ALA A 260 -17.09 1.11 13.42
N ASN A 261 -16.85 2.12 14.25
CA ASN A 261 -17.87 2.86 15.00
C ASN A 261 -18.08 4.29 14.48
N ALA A 262 -17.64 4.59 13.26
CA ALA A 262 -17.82 5.90 12.63
C ALA A 262 -19.17 5.99 11.91
#